data_3f18aeff9236bc6482389dbb24cb35d7
#
_entry.id   3f18aeff9236bc6482389dbb24cb35d7
#
_cell.length_a   1.000
_cell.length_b   1.000
_cell.length_c   1.000
_cell.angle_alpha   90.00
_cell.angle_beta   90.00
_cell.angle_gamma   90.00
#
_symmetry.space_group_name_H-M   'P 1'
#
loop_
_entity.id
_entity.type
_entity.pdbx_description
1 polymer ?
#
loop_
_entity_poly.entity_id
_entity_poly.type
_entity_poly.pdbx_seq_one_letter_code
_entity_poly.pdbx_strand_id
1 'polypeptide(L)'
;MALRLLSRKRNGPQTRQQRRTAKHTAAQAPPYESAEPLTFEQDLLRRDLQLERYGIIVANRNRWKTHPDGETIYRSALQAIDERFALVPEGFVSLPQTVIDAPGCPEVDVETQPFLLSRYNVTNRQYQKFVDDDSYANLELWDEDTWPHLIDFKDPTGYPAPRFWQNGRHNQPLADHPVVGICSYEALAYARWAGFRLPTEAEWQMAASWRVRTAAHVLRRYPWGDALDTQRCNIWASNIGTTVPVDAYESGQAPNGVYQLIGNVWEWTSSEFNVTDDEGNRVVGDMLMKAIRGGAFDTYFSAQATSLFRTGLASLARCHNIGFRCVLDLGDRSQ
;
A
#
# COMPACT_ATOMS: atom_id res chain seq x y z
N MET A 1 -42.35 -13.21 33.88
CA MET A 1 -43.71 -12.89 34.30
C MET A 1 -44.51 -12.59 33.07
N ALA A 2 -45.29 -13.59 32.72
CA ALA A 2 -46.67 -13.72 32.20
C ALA A 2 -46.85 -13.21 30.77
N LEU A 3 -46.96 -14.11 29.75
CA LEU A 3 -48.01 -15.08 29.45
C LEU A 3 -49.43 -14.49 29.35
N ARG A 4 -50.01 -14.58 28.12
CA ARG A 4 -51.36 -15.03 27.77
C ARG A 4 -51.60 -14.81 26.27
N LEU A 5 -51.71 -15.80 25.42
CA LEU A 5 -52.64 -16.91 25.21
C LEU A 5 -54.07 -16.51 24.75
N LEU A 6 -54.44 -17.09 23.58
CA LEU A 6 -55.71 -17.53 23.11
C LEU A 6 -56.67 -16.48 22.51
N SER A 7 -57.31 -16.68 21.35
CA SER A 7 -58.28 -17.78 21.10
C SER A 7 -58.68 -17.93 19.64
N ARG A 8 -58.98 -19.15 19.30
CA ARG A 8 -59.67 -19.65 18.10
C ARG A 8 -61.06 -19.06 17.86
N LYS A 9 -61.46 -18.94 16.58
CA LYS A 9 -62.79 -19.40 16.19
C LYS A 9 -62.80 -19.89 14.73
N ARG A 10 -63.30 -21.09 14.55
CA ARG A 10 -63.72 -21.77 13.30
C ARG A 10 -65.11 -21.26 12.89
N ASN A 11 -65.38 -21.22 11.57
CA ASN A 11 -66.54 -21.91 10.95
C ASN A 11 -66.53 -21.61 9.44
N GLY A 12 -66.63 -22.69 8.64
CA GLY A 12 -67.08 -22.72 7.23
C GLY A 12 -68.62 -22.82 7.15
N PRO A 13 -69.28 -23.21 6.04
CA PRO A 13 -68.77 -23.72 4.77
C PRO A 13 -69.48 -23.18 3.49
N GLN A 14 -68.97 -23.59 2.32
CA GLN A 14 -69.63 -23.87 1.02
C GLN A 14 -70.44 -22.80 0.27
N THR A 15 -70.04 -22.52 -1.00
CA THR A 15 -70.90 -22.84 -2.20
C THR A 15 -70.07 -22.72 -3.50
N ARG A 16 -70.10 -23.71 -4.21
CA ARG A 16 -70.19 -24.21 -5.61
C ARG A 16 -69.95 -23.19 -6.75
N GLN A 17 -69.01 -23.57 -7.61
CA GLN A 17 -68.99 -23.50 -9.08
C GLN A 17 -69.02 -22.11 -9.78
N GLN A 18 -67.91 -21.80 -10.43
CA GLN A 18 -67.92 -21.57 -11.90
C GLN A 18 -66.51 -21.78 -12.45
N ARG A 19 -66.34 -22.81 -13.28
CA ARG A 19 -65.15 -23.02 -14.12
C ARG A 19 -65.11 -21.92 -15.20
N ARG A 20 -64.10 -21.08 -15.17
CA ARG A 20 -63.63 -20.31 -16.32
C ARG A 20 -62.27 -20.84 -16.67
N THR A 21 -62.16 -21.49 -17.82
CA THR A 21 -60.93 -21.87 -18.51
C THR A 21 -60.19 -20.62 -18.93
N ALA A 22 -59.16 -20.22 -18.16
CA ALA A 22 -58.17 -19.27 -18.60
C ALA A 22 -57.08 -20.03 -19.36
N LYS A 23 -56.99 -19.80 -20.65
CA LYS A 23 -55.87 -20.22 -21.48
C LYS A 23 -54.62 -19.52 -20.93
N HIS A 24 -53.74 -20.27 -20.26
CA HIS A 24 -52.38 -19.83 -20.00
C HIS A 24 -51.65 -19.78 -21.34
N THR A 25 -51.51 -18.59 -21.90
CA THR A 25 -50.46 -18.27 -22.84
C THR A 25 -49.15 -18.27 -22.03
N ALA A 26 -48.36 -19.31 -22.21
CA ALA A 26 -46.98 -19.33 -21.69
C ALA A 26 -46.24 -18.17 -22.35
N ALA A 27 -45.94 -17.15 -21.57
CA ALA A 27 -44.96 -16.12 -21.97
C ALA A 27 -43.62 -16.86 -22.13
N GLN A 28 -43.16 -16.98 -23.35
CA GLN A 28 -41.78 -17.41 -23.62
C GLN A 28 -40.86 -16.45 -22.90
N ALA A 29 -40.03 -16.97 -21.98
CA ALA A 29 -38.92 -16.25 -21.44
C ALA A 29 -38.05 -15.76 -22.60
N PRO A 30 -37.53 -14.52 -22.54
CA PRO A 30 -36.63 -14.04 -23.59
C PRO A 30 -35.44 -15.03 -23.70
N PRO A 31 -34.93 -15.27 -24.92
CA PRO A 31 -33.80 -16.16 -25.10
C PRO A 31 -32.67 -15.64 -24.24
N TYR A 32 -32.11 -16.52 -23.44
CA TYR A 32 -30.87 -16.27 -22.70
C TYR A 32 -29.81 -16.00 -23.77
N GLU A 33 -29.53 -14.71 -24.03
CA GLU A 33 -28.38 -14.33 -24.80
C GLU A 33 -27.16 -14.86 -24.03
N SER A 34 -26.61 -15.97 -24.52
CA SER A 34 -25.33 -16.47 -24.04
C SER A 34 -24.32 -15.36 -24.34
N ALA A 35 -23.90 -14.63 -23.30
CA ALA A 35 -22.82 -13.66 -23.41
C ALA A 35 -21.65 -14.37 -24.10
N GLU A 36 -21.18 -13.83 -25.21
CA GLU A 36 -19.99 -14.36 -25.89
C GLU A 36 -18.86 -14.51 -24.85
N PRO A 37 -18.08 -15.61 -24.90
CA PRO A 37 -16.98 -15.77 -23.97
C PRO A 37 -16.01 -14.58 -24.16
N LEU A 38 -15.65 -13.96 -23.04
CA LEU A 38 -14.71 -12.84 -23.04
C LEU A 38 -13.40 -13.25 -23.71
N THR A 39 -12.82 -12.36 -24.50
CA THR A 39 -11.46 -12.57 -25.01
C THR A 39 -10.46 -12.57 -23.86
N PHE A 40 -9.31 -13.21 -24.03
CA PHE A 40 -8.24 -13.25 -23.03
C PHE A 40 -7.86 -11.83 -22.52
N GLU A 41 -7.83 -10.82 -23.41
CA GLU A 41 -7.55 -9.44 -23.01
C GLU A 41 -8.67 -8.80 -22.17
N GLN A 42 -9.92 -9.15 -22.44
CA GLN A 42 -11.07 -8.68 -21.66
C GLN A 42 -11.02 -9.24 -20.24
N ASP A 43 -10.62 -10.49 -20.09
CA ASP A 43 -10.44 -11.12 -18.79
C ASP A 43 -9.29 -10.48 -18.01
N LEU A 44 -8.19 -10.10 -18.67
CA LEU A 44 -7.03 -9.45 -18.03
C LEU A 44 -7.40 -8.10 -17.38
N LEU A 45 -8.12 -7.24 -18.10
CA LEU A 45 -8.49 -5.92 -17.56
C LEU A 45 -9.39 -6.03 -16.33
N ARG A 46 -10.35 -6.95 -16.35
CA ARG A 46 -11.22 -7.21 -15.20
C ARG A 46 -10.46 -7.82 -14.04
N ARG A 47 -9.51 -8.73 -14.32
CA ARG A 47 -8.60 -9.29 -13.32
C ARG A 47 -7.75 -8.20 -12.67
N ASP A 48 -7.17 -7.29 -13.44
CA ASP A 48 -6.38 -6.17 -12.91
C ASP A 48 -7.21 -5.29 -11.97
N LEU A 49 -8.49 -5.03 -12.30
CA LEU A 49 -9.40 -4.29 -11.44
C LEU A 49 -9.69 -5.06 -10.12
N GLN A 50 -9.96 -6.36 -10.19
CA GLN A 50 -10.23 -7.20 -9.01
C GLN A 50 -9.01 -7.30 -8.09
N LEU A 51 -7.82 -7.35 -8.67
CA LEU A 51 -6.55 -7.37 -7.96
C LEU A 51 -6.12 -5.98 -7.46
N GLU A 52 -6.85 -4.93 -7.82
CA GLU A 52 -6.55 -3.53 -7.48
C GLU A 52 -5.21 -3.05 -8.08
N ARG A 53 -4.85 -3.58 -9.25
CA ARG A 53 -3.64 -3.18 -10.00
C ARG A 53 -3.87 -1.89 -10.78
N TYR A 54 -4.29 -0.84 -10.07
CA TYR A 54 -4.74 0.41 -10.67
C TYR A 54 -3.65 1.10 -11.48
N GLY A 55 -2.40 1.02 -11.06
CA GLY A 55 -1.26 1.54 -11.81
C GLY A 55 -1.13 0.90 -13.20
N ILE A 56 -1.28 -0.42 -13.29
CA ILE A 56 -1.27 -1.16 -14.57
C ILE A 56 -2.41 -0.70 -15.47
N ILE A 57 -3.62 -0.53 -14.92
CA ILE A 57 -4.79 -0.09 -15.71
C ILE A 57 -4.55 1.31 -16.29
N VAL A 58 -4.03 2.23 -15.47
CA VAL A 58 -3.82 3.62 -15.89
C VAL A 58 -2.67 3.74 -16.88
N ALA A 59 -1.53 3.08 -16.64
CA ALA A 59 -0.38 3.08 -17.53
C ALA A 59 -0.70 2.51 -18.93
N ASN A 60 -1.63 1.57 -19.01
CA ASN A 60 -1.99 0.89 -20.26
C ASN A 60 -3.32 1.37 -20.87
N ARG A 61 -3.75 2.62 -20.63
CA ARG A 61 -5.02 3.17 -21.13
C ARG A 61 -5.25 2.89 -22.62
N ASN A 62 -4.23 3.05 -23.45
CA ASN A 62 -4.34 2.87 -24.88
C ASN A 62 -4.68 1.42 -25.28
N ARG A 63 -4.21 0.44 -24.52
CA ARG A 63 -4.51 -0.98 -24.73
C ARG A 63 -6.00 -1.30 -24.50
N TRP A 64 -6.64 -0.58 -23.59
CA TRP A 64 -8.01 -0.83 -23.18
C TRP A 64 -9.07 -0.04 -23.95
N LYS A 65 -8.68 0.84 -24.89
CA LYS A 65 -9.61 1.70 -25.65
C LYS A 65 -10.68 0.92 -26.42
N THR A 66 -10.36 -0.29 -26.86
CA THR A 66 -11.28 -1.16 -27.64
C THR A 66 -12.09 -2.09 -26.74
N HIS A 67 -11.83 -2.10 -25.43
CA HIS A 67 -12.54 -2.96 -24.51
C HIS A 67 -13.92 -2.37 -24.20
N PRO A 68 -15.03 -3.18 -24.20
CA PRO A 68 -16.38 -2.68 -23.96
C PRO A 68 -16.53 -1.89 -22.66
N ASP A 69 -15.89 -2.37 -21.58
CA ASP A 69 -15.92 -1.74 -20.25
C ASP A 69 -14.68 -0.86 -19.99
N GLY A 70 -13.80 -0.68 -20.98
CA GLY A 70 -12.46 -0.09 -20.80
C GLY A 70 -12.50 1.28 -20.15
N GLU A 71 -13.35 2.19 -20.65
CA GLU A 71 -13.48 3.54 -20.10
C GLU A 71 -14.07 3.53 -18.68
N THR A 72 -15.03 2.66 -18.38
CA THR A 72 -15.62 2.54 -17.04
C THR A 72 -14.60 2.04 -16.04
N ILE A 73 -13.86 0.97 -16.39
CA ILE A 73 -12.81 0.40 -15.54
C ILE A 73 -11.67 1.41 -15.33
N TYR A 74 -11.27 2.12 -16.38
CA TYR A 74 -10.25 3.17 -16.31
C TYR A 74 -10.67 4.30 -15.33
N ARG A 75 -11.90 4.79 -15.41
CA ARG A 75 -12.43 5.80 -14.48
C ARG A 75 -12.47 5.30 -13.05
N SER A 76 -12.87 4.04 -12.85
CA SER A 76 -12.86 3.43 -11.51
C SER A 76 -11.44 3.34 -10.95
N ALA A 77 -10.45 3.00 -11.79
CA ALA A 77 -9.04 2.99 -11.38
C ALA A 77 -8.53 4.39 -11.03
N LEU A 78 -8.86 5.43 -11.82
CA LEU A 78 -8.51 6.81 -11.51
C LEU A 78 -9.13 7.27 -10.19
N GLN A 79 -10.41 6.98 -9.96
CA GLN A 79 -11.09 7.32 -8.72
C GLN A 79 -10.39 6.64 -7.52
N ALA A 80 -10.08 5.34 -7.63
CA ALA A 80 -9.38 4.63 -6.58
C ALA A 80 -7.97 5.20 -6.31
N ILE A 81 -7.27 5.67 -7.35
CA ILE A 81 -5.99 6.37 -7.19
C ILE A 81 -6.19 7.70 -6.46
N ASP A 82 -7.18 8.51 -6.82
CA ASP A 82 -7.45 9.79 -6.15
C ASP A 82 -7.82 9.63 -4.66
N GLU A 83 -8.52 8.54 -4.32
CA GLU A 83 -8.86 8.21 -2.94
C GLU A 83 -7.65 7.69 -2.13
N ARG A 84 -6.77 6.92 -2.76
CA ARG A 84 -5.67 6.21 -2.08
C ARG A 84 -4.32 6.89 -2.15
N PHE A 85 -4.15 7.86 -3.04
CA PHE A 85 -2.90 8.59 -3.22
C PHE A 85 -3.09 10.08 -2.94
N ALA A 86 -1.98 10.73 -2.59
CA ALA A 86 -1.94 12.15 -2.35
C ALA A 86 -0.83 12.79 -3.19
N LEU A 87 -1.11 13.94 -3.78
CA LEU A 87 -0.11 14.71 -4.50
C LEU A 87 0.94 15.23 -3.52
N VAL A 88 2.21 14.98 -3.83
CA VAL A 88 3.37 15.64 -3.23
C VAL A 88 3.92 16.59 -4.29
N PRO A 89 3.99 17.91 -4.03
CA PRO A 89 4.48 18.87 -5.00
C PRO A 89 5.99 18.74 -5.21
N GLU A 90 6.48 19.33 -6.30
CA GLU A 90 7.92 19.49 -6.53
C GLU A 90 8.58 20.25 -5.38
N GLY A 91 9.85 19.98 -5.13
CA GLY A 91 10.60 20.70 -4.12
C GLY A 91 12.05 20.22 -3.99
N PHE A 92 12.70 20.68 -2.94
CA PHE A 92 14.06 20.30 -2.60
C PHE A 92 14.10 19.74 -1.18
N VAL A 93 14.86 18.72 -0.98
CA VAL A 93 15.19 18.18 0.34
C VAL A 93 16.71 18.11 0.49
N SER A 94 17.18 18.43 1.68
CA SER A 94 18.59 18.24 2.04
C SER A 94 18.70 16.89 2.76
N LEU A 95 19.46 15.97 2.20
CA LEU A 95 19.71 14.65 2.78
C LEU A 95 21.08 14.67 3.49
N PRO A 96 21.13 14.41 4.82
CA PRO A 96 22.39 14.29 5.52
C PRO A 96 23.16 13.07 4.99
N GLN A 97 24.47 13.21 4.84
CA GLN A 97 25.35 12.15 4.35
C GLN A 97 25.82 11.20 5.46
N THR A 98 25.55 11.53 6.70
CA THR A 98 25.88 10.73 7.89
C THR A 98 24.63 10.22 8.59
N VAL A 99 24.77 9.18 9.39
CA VAL A 99 23.65 8.63 10.21
C VAL A 99 23.30 9.56 11.36
N ILE A 100 24.25 10.38 11.80
CA ILE A 100 24.10 11.28 12.95
C ILE A 100 23.72 12.66 12.43
N ASP A 101 22.55 13.15 12.84
CA ASP A 101 22.11 14.53 12.63
C ASP A 101 22.89 15.43 13.62
N ALA A 102 24.10 15.77 13.26
CA ALA A 102 24.97 16.66 14.03
C ALA A 102 25.17 17.99 13.27
N PRO A 103 25.29 19.11 13.99
CA PRO A 103 25.60 20.39 13.36
C PRO A 103 26.88 20.33 12.50
N GLY A 104 26.75 20.71 11.23
CA GLY A 104 27.87 20.71 10.29
C GLY A 104 28.08 19.41 9.51
N CYS A 105 27.18 18.41 9.64
CA CYS A 105 27.21 17.25 8.75
C CYS A 105 27.00 17.69 7.30
N PRO A 106 27.74 17.11 6.33
CA PRO A 106 27.53 17.40 4.93
C PRO A 106 26.12 16.92 4.51
N GLU A 107 25.43 17.77 3.77
CA GLU A 107 24.12 17.50 3.19
C GLU A 107 24.20 17.56 1.67
N VAL A 108 23.36 16.80 1.01
CA VAL A 108 23.15 16.88 -0.44
C VAL A 108 21.74 17.34 -0.70
N ASP A 109 21.60 18.44 -1.43
CA ASP A 109 20.29 18.91 -1.90
C ASP A 109 19.83 18.07 -3.08
N VAL A 110 18.62 17.51 -2.97
CA VAL A 110 17.99 16.69 -4.00
C VAL A 110 16.68 17.34 -4.41
N GLU A 111 16.53 17.61 -5.71
CA GLU A 111 15.28 18.06 -6.30
C GLU A 111 14.34 16.89 -6.50
N THR A 112 13.08 17.05 -6.09
CA THR A 112 12.01 16.07 -6.35
C THR A 112 11.01 16.65 -7.32
N GLN A 113 10.67 15.88 -8.35
CA GLN A 113 9.54 16.19 -9.24
C GLN A 113 8.23 15.92 -8.52
N PRO A 114 7.08 16.49 -8.95
CA PRO A 114 5.80 16.20 -8.33
C PRO A 114 5.39 14.75 -8.60
N PHE A 115 4.84 14.08 -7.60
CA PHE A 115 4.45 12.68 -7.65
C PHE A 115 3.22 12.40 -6.78
N LEU A 116 2.64 11.23 -6.94
CA LEU A 116 1.56 10.74 -6.10
C LEU A 116 2.10 9.68 -5.14
N LEU A 117 1.95 9.93 -3.84
CA LEU A 117 2.33 8.99 -2.78
C LEU A 117 1.09 8.32 -2.22
N SER A 118 1.13 7.00 -2.02
CA SER A 118 0.01 6.33 -1.35
C SER A 118 -0.20 6.90 0.06
N ARG A 119 -1.47 7.17 0.39
CA ARG A 119 -1.85 7.73 1.71
C ARG A 119 -1.49 6.80 2.84
N TYR A 120 -1.51 5.51 2.58
CA TYR A 120 -1.30 4.44 3.54
C TYR A 120 -0.16 3.53 3.12
N ASN A 121 0.43 2.85 4.09
CA ASN A 121 1.29 1.70 3.82
C ASN A 121 0.48 0.59 3.14
N VAL A 122 1.14 -0.27 2.38
CA VAL A 122 0.50 -1.47 1.82
C VAL A 122 0.08 -2.40 2.95
N THR A 123 -1.21 -2.77 2.95
CA THR A 123 -1.81 -3.61 3.99
C THR A 123 -1.58 -5.10 3.72
N ASN A 124 -1.73 -5.93 4.78
CA ASN A 124 -1.74 -7.38 4.64
C ASN A 124 -2.81 -7.84 3.64
N ARG A 125 -4.01 -7.26 3.66
CA ARG A 125 -5.10 -7.56 2.71
C ARG A 125 -4.70 -7.28 1.26
N GLN A 126 -4.02 -6.18 1.00
CA GLN A 126 -3.56 -5.83 -0.34
C GLN A 126 -2.43 -6.76 -0.78
N TYR A 127 -1.48 -7.05 0.10
CA TYR A 127 -0.37 -7.94 -0.20
C TYR A 127 -0.83 -9.39 -0.42
N GLN A 128 -1.94 -9.82 0.20
CA GLN A 128 -2.54 -11.13 -0.03
C GLN A 128 -2.91 -11.33 -1.51
N LYS A 129 -3.36 -10.29 -2.20
CA LYS A 129 -3.69 -10.36 -3.63
C LYS A 129 -2.46 -10.66 -4.49
N PHE A 130 -1.29 -10.11 -4.11
CA PHE A 130 -0.01 -10.39 -4.74
C PHE A 130 0.42 -11.85 -4.54
N VAL A 131 0.23 -12.38 -3.34
CA VAL A 131 0.50 -13.80 -3.03
C VAL A 131 -0.47 -14.72 -3.78
N ASP A 132 -1.76 -14.41 -3.78
CA ASP A 132 -2.82 -15.20 -4.42
C ASP A 132 -2.71 -15.18 -5.96
N ASP A 133 -2.05 -14.18 -6.54
CA ASP A 133 -1.77 -14.06 -7.97
C ASP A 133 -0.51 -14.84 -8.41
N ASP A 134 0.03 -15.68 -7.52
CA ASP A 134 1.25 -16.48 -7.75
C ASP A 134 2.48 -15.65 -8.15
N SER A 135 2.56 -14.42 -7.66
CA SER A 135 3.55 -13.42 -8.09
C SER A 135 4.97 -13.76 -7.69
N TYR A 136 5.16 -14.61 -6.67
CA TYR A 136 6.50 -15.12 -6.31
C TYR A 136 7.09 -16.06 -7.37
N ALA A 137 6.27 -16.71 -8.20
CA ALA A 137 6.71 -17.54 -9.31
C ALA A 137 6.89 -16.75 -10.62
N ASN A 138 6.39 -15.53 -10.70
CA ASN A 138 6.52 -14.68 -11.89
C ASN A 138 7.86 -13.94 -11.90
N LEU A 139 8.86 -14.49 -12.58
CA LEU A 139 10.23 -13.97 -12.61
C LEU A 139 10.34 -12.55 -13.22
N GLU A 140 9.37 -12.11 -14.03
CA GLU A 140 9.38 -10.75 -14.62
C GLU A 140 9.25 -9.64 -13.57
N LEU A 141 8.74 -9.97 -12.38
CA LEU A 141 8.60 -9.01 -11.28
C LEU A 141 9.89 -8.81 -10.48
N TRP A 142 10.89 -9.70 -10.66
CA TRP A 142 12.09 -9.76 -9.84
C TRP A 142 13.33 -9.45 -10.68
N ASP A 143 14.25 -8.68 -10.12
CA ASP A 143 15.55 -8.46 -10.73
C ASP A 143 16.35 -9.78 -10.73
N GLU A 144 17.17 -10.02 -11.76
CA GLU A 144 17.92 -11.28 -11.92
C GLU A 144 18.80 -11.61 -10.70
N ASP A 145 19.39 -10.59 -10.08
CA ASP A 145 20.19 -10.73 -8.86
C ASP A 145 19.38 -11.27 -7.66
N THR A 146 18.05 -11.14 -7.71
CA THR A 146 17.16 -11.61 -6.65
C THR A 146 16.76 -13.08 -6.81
N TRP A 147 16.83 -13.64 -8.01
CA TRP A 147 16.35 -15.00 -8.30
C TRP A 147 16.92 -16.07 -7.37
N PRO A 148 18.23 -16.10 -7.02
CA PRO A 148 18.76 -17.09 -6.09
C PRO A 148 18.12 -17.04 -4.69
N HIS A 149 17.58 -15.87 -4.30
CA HIS A 149 16.99 -15.62 -2.98
C HIS A 149 15.49 -15.93 -2.89
N LEU A 150 14.80 -16.11 -4.04
CA LEU A 150 13.35 -16.40 -4.05
C LEU A 150 12.99 -17.66 -3.27
N ILE A 151 13.91 -18.63 -3.21
CA ILE A 151 13.72 -19.86 -2.46
C ILE A 151 13.58 -19.62 -0.95
N ASP A 152 14.13 -18.52 -0.44
CA ASP A 152 14.12 -18.14 0.97
C ASP A 152 12.93 -17.22 1.33
N PHE A 153 12.20 -16.70 0.33
CA PHE A 153 11.05 -15.81 0.54
C PHE A 153 9.79 -16.61 0.88
N LYS A 154 9.85 -17.29 2.01
CA LYS A 154 8.78 -18.17 2.52
C LYS A 154 8.36 -17.78 3.93
N ASP A 155 7.13 -18.15 4.24
CA ASP A 155 6.64 -18.16 5.61
C ASP A 155 7.18 -19.40 6.38
N PRO A 156 6.93 -19.52 7.70
CA PRO A 156 7.40 -20.66 8.50
C PRO A 156 6.81 -22.02 8.06
N THR A 157 5.77 -22.03 7.26
CA THR A 157 5.13 -23.25 6.74
C THR A 157 5.64 -23.66 5.36
N GLY A 158 6.53 -22.83 4.76
CA GLY A 158 7.17 -23.09 3.47
C GLY A 158 6.44 -22.53 2.26
N TYR A 159 5.37 -21.76 2.44
CA TYR A 159 4.70 -21.05 1.34
C TYR A 159 5.44 -19.76 0.96
N PRO A 160 5.53 -19.41 -0.34
CA PRO A 160 6.03 -18.12 -0.79
C PRO A 160 5.11 -17.00 -0.28
N ALA A 161 5.55 -16.30 0.76
CA ALA A 161 4.74 -15.30 1.47
C ALA A 161 5.59 -14.52 2.49
N PRO A 162 5.09 -13.40 3.05
CA PRO A 162 5.73 -12.68 4.14
C PRO A 162 6.08 -13.58 5.33
N ARG A 163 7.24 -13.33 5.94
CA ARG A 163 7.88 -14.20 6.94
C ARG A 163 6.98 -14.58 8.13
N PHE A 164 6.04 -13.71 8.52
CA PHE A 164 5.21 -13.90 9.73
C PHE A 164 3.80 -14.40 9.41
N TRP A 165 3.54 -14.75 8.15
CA TRP A 165 2.29 -15.38 7.75
C TRP A 165 2.32 -16.90 8.00
N GLN A 166 1.20 -17.57 7.78
CA GLN A 166 1.09 -19.03 7.87
C GLN A 166 0.28 -19.58 6.70
N ASN A 167 0.77 -20.61 6.05
CA ASN A 167 0.15 -21.24 4.88
C ASN A 167 -0.17 -20.21 3.77
N GLY A 168 0.72 -19.25 3.54
CA GLY A 168 0.52 -18.19 2.55
C GLY A 168 -0.58 -17.20 2.91
N ARG A 169 -1.00 -17.12 4.18
CA ARG A 169 -2.11 -16.28 4.64
C ARG A 169 -1.73 -15.41 5.82
N HIS A 170 -2.19 -14.16 5.77
CA HIS A 170 -2.08 -13.25 6.92
C HIS A 170 -3.09 -13.60 8.01
N ASN A 171 -2.82 -13.18 9.23
CA ASN A 171 -3.79 -13.24 10.31
C ASN A 171 -4.94 -12.23 10.03
N GLN A 172 -6.19 -12.71 9.97
CA GLN A 172 -7.37 -11.90 9.60
C GLN A 172 -7.56 -10.63 10.44
N PRO A 173 -7.39 -10.61 11.76
CA PRO A 173 -7.42 -9.39 12.57
C PRO A 173 -6.39 -8.32 12.14
N LEU A 174 -5.32 -8.71 11.44
CA LEU A 174 -4.28 -7.82 10.96
C LEU A 174 -4.45 -7.42 9.48
N ALA A 175 -5.62 -7.69 8.87
CA ALA A 175 -5.85 -7.45 7.45
C ALA A 175 -5.56 -6.01 7.02
N ASP A 176 -5.93 -5.03 7.83
CA ASP A 176 -5.77 -3.60 7.56
C ASP A 176 -4.51 -2.99 8.22
N HIS A 177 -3.65 -3.82 8.82
CA HIS A 177 -2.33 -3.41 9.29
C HIS A 177 -1.31 -3.43 8.14
N PRO A 178 -0.21 -2.66 8.25
CA PRO A 178 0.88 -2.74 7.29
C PRO A 178 1.38 -4.18 7.13
N VAL A 179 1.67 -4.60 5.91
CA VAL A 179 2.41 -5.84 5.68
C VAL A 179 3.84 -5.67 6.20
N VAL A 180 4.30 -6.66 6.96
CA VAL A 180 5.66 -6.73 7.51
C VAL A 180 6.26 -8.12 7.28
N GLY A 181 7.55 -8.29 7.55
CA GLY A 181 8.23 -9.56 7.29
C GLY A 181 8.53 -9.78 5.81
N ILE A 182 8.71 -8.70 5.09
CA ILE A 182 9.13 -8.65 3.69
C ILE A 182 10.45 -7.91 3.56
N CYS A 183 11.28 -8.29 2.60
CA CYS A 183 12.51 -7.57 2.26
C CYS A 183 12.27 -6.47 1.21
N SER A 184 13.30 -5.70 0.88
CA SER A 184 13.19 -4.61 -0.11
C SER A 184 12.83 -5.12 -1.51
N TYR A 185 13.28 -6.31 -1.88
CA TYR A 185 12.96 -6.91 -3.19
C TYR A 185 11.50 -7.36 -3.26
N GLU A 186 10.95 -7.91 -2.17
CA GLU A 186 9.53 -8.26 -2.08
C GLU A 186 8.63 -7.01 -2.17
N ALA A 187 9.03 -5.90 -1.53
CA ALA A 187 8.34 -4.62 -1.65
C ALA A 187 8.40 -4.05 -3.08
N LEU A 188 9.56 -4.14 -3.75
CA LEU A 188 9.75 -3.70 -5.13
C LEU A 188 8.93 -4.55 -6.11
N ALA A 189 8.92 -5.87 -5.95
CA ALA A 189 8.15 -6.78 -6.79
C ALA A 189 6.63 -6.51 -6.66
N TYR A 190 6.14 -6.29 -5.44
CA TYR A 190 4.75 -5.86 -5.25
C TYR A 190 4.44 -4.54 -5.95
N ALA A 191 5.30 -3.54 -5.81
CA ALA A 191 5.09 -2.24 -6.44
C ALA A 191 5.01 -2.38 -7.98
N ARG A 192 5.93 -3.12 -8.61
CA ARG A 192 5.90 -3.44 -10.05
C ARG A 192 4.63 -4.18 -10.45
N TRP A 193 4.23 -5.19 -9.68
CA TRP A 193 3.01 -5.96 -9.91
C TRP A 193 1.76 -5.07 -9.93
N ALA A 194 1.67 -4.10 -9.01
CA ALA A 194 0.55 -3.17 -8.92
C ALA A 194 0.62 -2.00 -9.93
N GLY A 195 1.73 -1.86 -10.67
CA GLY A 195 1.98 -0.76 -11.61
C GLY A 195 2.43 0.52 -10.91
N PHE A 196 3.13 0.38 -9.79
CA PHE A 196 3.70 1.45 -8.99
C PHE A 196 5.21 1.27 -8.85
N ARG A 197 5.84 2.16 -8.09
CA ARG A 197 7.23 2.03 -7.63
C ARG A 197 7.35 2.36 -6.14
N LEU A 198 8.50 2.07 -5.55
CA LEU A 198 8.84 2.55 -4.22
C LEU A 198 9.23 4.03 -4.28
N PRO A 199 8.99 4.82 -3.22
CA PRO A 199 9.54 6.16 -3.10
C PRO A 199 11.06 6.10 -3.03
N THR A 200 11.72 7.11 -3.57
CA THR A 200 13.11 7.42 -3.20
C THR A 200 13.16 7.96 -1.78
N GLU A 201 14.34 7.95 -1.16
CA GLU A 201 14.54 8.54 0.16
C GLU A 201 14.19 10.03 0.17
N ALA A 202 14.55 10.77 -0.90
CA ALA A 202 14.23 12.18 -1.05
C ALA A 202 12.72 12.44 -1.18
N GLU A 203 12.01 11.66 -1.96
CA GLU A 203 10.55 11.75 -2.10
C GLU A 203 9.84 11.46 -0.78
N TRP A 204 10.30 10.43 -0.07
CA TRP A 204 9.75 10.12 1.24
C TRP A 204 9.95 11.28 2.23
N GLN A 205 11.18 11.84 2.29
CA GLN A 205 11.47 12.98 3.15
C GLN A 205 10.68 14.23 2.76
N MET A 206 10.50 14.48 1.45
CA MET A 206 9.67 15.58 0.96
C MET A 206 8.25 15.50 1.46
N ALA A 207 7.64 14.30 1.41
CA ALA A 207 6.30 14.06 1.91
C ALA A 207 6.20 14.23 3.43
N ALA A 208 7.20 13.75 4.18
CA ALA A 208 7.18 13.75 5.65
C ALA A 208 7.54 15.11 6.25
N SER A 209 8.49 15.84 5.68
CA SER A 209 8.91 17.17 6.16
C SER A 209 8.03 18.31 5.63
N TRP A 210 7.24 18.03 4.58
CA TRP A 210 6.35 18.97 3.91
C TRP A 210 7.00 20.32 3.64
N ARG A 211 8.16 20.33 2.98
CA ARG A 211 8.89 21.53 2.65
C ARG A 211 8.19 22.29 1.52
N VAL A 212 7.08 22.92 1.84
CA VAL A 212 6.44 23.87 0.90
C VAL A 212 7.38 25.07 0.78
N ARG A 213 7.62 25.52 -0.44
CA ARG A 213 8.39 26.72 -0.79
C ARG A 213 7.80 27.96 -0.12
N THR A 214 8.09 28.16 1.16
CA THR A 214 7.95 29.42 1.84
C THR A 214 9.35 29.98 2.07
N ALA A 215 9.50 31.29 2.09
CA ALA A 215 10.76 32.01 2.21
C ALA A 215 11.62 31.67 3.46
N ALA A 216 11.15 30.78 4.32
CA ALA A 216 11.86 30.25 5.47
C ALA A 216 12.16 28.76 5.22
N HIS A 217 13.44 28.39 5.27
CA HIS A 217 13.94 27.02 5.19
C HIS A 217 13.61 26.21 6.47
N VAL A 218 12.34 26.10 6.84
CA VAL A 218 11.93 25.35 8.04
C VAL A 218 11.68 23.91 7.64
N LEU A 219 12.62 23.02 7.95
CA LEU A 219 12.44 21.57 7.90
C LEU A 219 11.59 21.17 9.09
N ARG A 220 10.40 20.65 8.85
CA ARG A 220 9.57 20.10 9.92
C ARG A 220 10.12 18.74 10.35
N ARG A 221 10.31 18.57 11.64
CA ARG A 221 10.74 17.28 12.22
C ARG A 221 9.68 16.19 12.12
N TYR A 222 8.41 16.58 12.06
CA TYR A 222 7.26 15.69 11.94
C TYR A 222 6.26 16.28 10.94
N PRO A 223 5.43 15.44 10.31
CA PRO A 223 4.38 15.91 9.37
C PRO A 223 3.47 16.99 9.98
N TRP A 224 3.26 16.96 11.30
CA TRP A 224 2.42 17.89 12.04
C TRP A 224 3.16 19.08 12.67
N GLY A 225 4.48 19.18 12.58
CA GLY A 225 5.30 20.28 13.15
C GLY A 225 6.61 19.82 13.75
N ASP A 226 7.11 20.53 14.79
CA ASP A 226 8.47 20.30 15.31
C ASP A 226 8.51 19.62 16.69
N ALA A 227 7.35 19.40 17.31
CA ALA A 227 7.25 18.72 18.61
C ALA A 227 6.75 17.29 18.45
N LEU A 228 7.40 16.34 19.14
CA LEU A 228 6.90 14.97 19.24
C LEU A 228 5.56 14.96 19.98
N ASP A 229 4.59 14.24 19.40
CA ASP A 229 3.29 13.98 20.02
C ASP A 229 2.94 12.50 19.83
N THR A 230 3.00 11.71 20.92
CA THR A 230 2.71 10.27 20.91
C THR A 230 1.24 9.94 20.63
N GLN A 231 0.34 10.93 20.67
CA GLN A 231 -1.06 10.78 20.25
C GLN A 231 -1.22 10.84 18.72
N ARG A 232 -0.14 11.15 17.99
CA ARG A 232 -0.11 11.30 16.53
C ARG A 232 0.67 10.22 15.81
N CYS A 233 1.35 9.33 16.52
CA CYS A 233 2.16 8.27 15.92
C CYS A 233 2.25 7.05 16.83
N ASN A 234 2.51 5.90 16.25
CA ASN A 234 2.74 4.65 16.96
C ASN A 234 4.24 4.38 17.06
N ILE A 235 4.85 4.74 18.17
CA ILE A 235 6.25 4.46 18.50
C ILE A 235 6.31 3.76 19.86
N TRP A 236 7.50 3.37 20.34
CA TRP A 236 7.64 2.73 21.66
C TRP A 236 6.92 3.50 22.77
N ALA A 237 7.05 4.82 22.78
CA ALA A 237 6.44 5.68 23.81
C ALA A 237 4.90 5.71 23.76
N SER A 238 4.28 5.22 22.67
CA SER A 238 2.82 5.08 22.55
C SER A 238 2.29 3.86 23.31
N ASN A 239 3.19 2.98 23.76
CA ASN A 239 2.91 1.83 24.62
C ASN A 239 1.90 0.81 24.05
N ILE A 240 1.86 0.67 22.71
CA ILE A 240 1.01 -0.32 22.02
C ILE A 240 1.77 -1.63 21.79
N GLY A 241 3.06 -1.56 21.41
CA GLY A 241 3.96 -2.71 21.27
C GLY A 241 3.74 -3.57 20.04
N THR A 242 2.90 -3.13 19.10
CA THR A 242 2.62 -3.81 17.82
C THR A 242 2.17 -2.80 16.78
N THR A 243 2.03 -3.24 15.52
CA THR A 243 1.43 -2.40 14.47
C THR A 243 -0.04 -2.09 14.76
N VAL A 244 -0.54 -1.01 14.17
CA VAL A 244 -1.96 -0.61 14.16
C VAL A 244 -2.47 -0.54 12.72
N PRO A 245 -3.80 -0.49 12.49
CA PRO A 245 -4.36 -0.27 11.16
C PRO A 245 -3.78 0.98 10.49
N VAL A 246 -3.62 0.94 9.16
CA VAL A 246 -2.93 1.99 8.39
C VAL A 246 -3.63 3.34 8.40
N ASP A 247 -4.91 3.38 8.74
CA ASP A 247 -5.75 4.59 8.86
C ASP A 247 -5.83 5.14 10.29
N ALA A 248 -5.16 4.49 11.26
CA ALA A 248 -5.05 5.02 12.61
C ALA A 248 -4.20 6.30 12.66
N TYR A 249 -4.38 7.10 13.72
CA TYR A 249 -3.65 8.35 13.92
C TYR A 249 -3.95 9.44 12.86
N GLU A 250 -5.20 9.69 12.58
CA GLU A 250 -5.63 10.72 11.64
C GLU A 250 -5.02 12.10 11.92
N SER A 251 -4.85 12.47 13.18
CA SER A 251 -4.20 13.73 13.59
C SER A 251 -2.70 13.78 13.32
N GLY A 252 -2.08 12.66 12.97
CA GLY A 252 -0.65 12.53 12.64
C GLY A 252 -0.36 12.57 11.14
N GLN A 253 -1.39 12.75 10.29
CA GLN A 253 -1.21 12.82 8.84
C GLN A 253 -0.45 14.08 8.41
N ALA A 254 0.21 13.97 7.25
CA ALA A 254 0.79 15.13 6.57
C ALA A 254 -0.32 16.04 6.01
N PRO A 255 -0.01 17.32 5.67
CA PRO A 255 -1.03 18.26 5.17
C PRO A 255 -1.81 17.81 3.95
N ASN A 256 -1.25 16.91 3.13
CA ASN A 256 -1.91 16.30 1.97
C ASN A 256 -2.68 15.01 2.29
N GLY A 257 -2.77 14.63 3.55
CA GLY A 257 -3.51 13.44 3.98
C GLY A 257 -2.74 12.13 3.83
N VAL A 258 -1.41 12.14 3.89
CA VAL A 258 -0.59 10.92 3.99
C VAL A 258 -0.44 10.54 5.45
N TYR A 259 -0.80 9.31 5.79
CA TYR A 259 -0.84 8.78 7.15
C TYR A 259 0.48 8.11 7.54
N GLN A 260 0.77 8.11 8.83
CA GLN A 260 1.79 7.28 9.48
C GLN A 260 3.17 7.33 8.81
N LEU A 261 3.58 8.51 8.30
CA LEU A 261 4.96 8.72 7.87
C LEU A 261 5.94 8.63 9.05
N ILE A 262 5.45 8.79 10.28
CA ILE A 262 6.22 8.60 11.50
C ILE A 262 5.59 7.50 12.33
N GLY A 263 6.39 6.50 12.69
CA GLY A 263 5.98 5.37 13.52
C GLY A 263 5.22 4.28 12.75
N ASN A 264 4.65 3.36 13.47
CA ASN A 264 3.98 2.15 13.05
C ASN A 264 4.95 1.13 12.42
N VAL A 265 5.51 1.39 11.24
CA VAL A 265 6.54 0.56 10.62
C VAL A 265 7.62 1.45 9.98
N TRP A 266 8.86 1.00 9.99
CA TRP A 266 9.86 1.51 9.07
C TRP A 266 9.42 1.27 7.64
N GLU A 267 9.81 2.13 6.72
CA GLU A 267 9.40 2.03 5.33
C GLU A 267 10.59 1.85 4.39
N TRP A 268 10.53 0.79 3.58
CA TRP A 268 11.48 0.59 2.49
C TRP A 268 11.41 1.72 1.48
N THR A 269 12.57 2.21 1.04
CA THR A 269 12.71 3.10 -0.11
C THR A 269 13.47 2.39 -1.23
N SER A 270 13.42 2.95 -2.44
CA SER A 270 14.21 2.45 -3.58
C SER A 270 15.69 2.84 -3.48
N SER A 271 16.03 3.84 -2.65
CA SER A 271 17.38 4.39 -2.54
C SER A 271 18.34 3.43 -1.84
N GLU A 272 19.56 3.35 -2.34
CA GLU A 272 20.64 2.72 -1.61
C GLU A 272 21.03 3.55 -0.39
N PHE A 273 21.34 2.86 0.70
CA PHE A 273 21.86 3.52 1.88
C PHE A 273 23.39 3.43 1.86
N ASN A 274 24.01 4.59 1.64
CA ASN A 274 25.44 4.75 1.65
C ASN A 274 25.82 5.67 2.79
N VAL A 275 26.79 5.27 3.59
CA VAL A 275 27.42 6.07 4.64
C VAL A 275 28.82 6.44 4.15
N THR A 276 29.19 7.69 4.31
CA THR A 276 30.58 8.14 4.11
C THR A 276 31.27 8.26 5.47
N ASP A 277 32.59 8.01 5.49
CA ASP A 277 33.43 8.33 6.64
C ASP A 277 33.69 9.83 6.70
N ASP A 278 34.45 10.26 7.73
CA ASP A 278 34.80 11.68 7.94
C ASP A 278 35.66 12.22 6.80
N GLU A 279 36.28 11.38 5.99
CA GLU A 279 37.11 11.74 4.84
C GLU A 279 36.28 11.77 3.52
N GLY A 280 35.00 11.46 3.60
CA GLY A 280 34.08 11.43 2.45
C GLY A 280 34.16 10.14 1.63
N ASN A 281 34.88 9.11 2.07
CA ASN A 281 34.89 7.81 1.41
C ASN A 281 33.66 7.02 1.78
N ARG A 282 33.09 6.33 0.79
CA ARG A 282 31.95 5.43 1.04
C ARG A 282 32.38 4.28 1.95
N VAL A 283 31.74 4.16 3.10
CA VAL A 283 31.87 2.98 3.94
C VAL A 283 31.08 1.84 3.28
N VAL A 284 31.77 1.00 2.54
CA VAL A 284 31.16 -0.15 1.85
C VAL A 284 31.08 -1.28 2.85
N GLY A 285 29.87 -1.65 3.26
CA GLY A 285 29.62 -2.97 3.86
C GLY A 285 29.54 -4.03 2.78
N ASP A 286 29.82 -5.30 3.13
CA ASP A 286 29.75 -6.45 2.21
C ASP A 286 28.31 -6.74 1.71
N MET A 287 27.31 -6.08 2.28
CA MET A 287 25.90 -6.29 1.95
C MET A 287 25.26 -5.01 1.39
N LEU A 288 24.50 -5.17 0.33
CA LEU A 288 23.67 -4.09 -0.20
C LEU A 288 22.64 -3.67 0.84
N MET A 289 22.64 -2.39 1.21
CA MET A 289 21.68 -1.80 2.14
C MET A 289 20.75 -0.85 1.38
N LYS A 290 19.48 -0.86 1.78
CA LYS A 290 18.48 0.13 1.31
C LYS A 290 18.14 1.09 2.43
N ALA A 291 17.92 2.36 2.06
CA ALA A 291 17.47 3.36 3.01
C ALA A 291 16.05 3.04 3.50
N ILE A 292 15.87 3.12 4.82
CA ILE A 292 14.57 2.99 5.49
C ILE A 292 14.26 4.25 6.28
N ARG A 293 12.98 4.59 6.40
CA ARG A 293 12.52 5.86 6.97
C ARG A 293 11.36 5.68 7.94
N GLY A 294 11.15 6.66 8.83
CA GLY A 294 9.91 6.88 9.59
C GLY A 294 9.90 6.38 11.03
N GLY A 295 10.69 5.40 11.36
CA GLY A 295 10.57 4.71 12.65
C GLY A 295 9.42 3.70 12.68
N ALA A 296 9.32 2.91 13.73
CA ALA A 296 8.30 1.88 13.90
C ALA A 296 7.73 1.89 15.32
N PHE A 297 6.72 1.03 15.58
CA PHE A 297 6.06 0.90 16.88
C PHE A 297 7.03 0.55 18.02
N ASP A 298 8.19 -0.02 17.73
CA ASP A 298 9.25 -0.40 18.66
C ASP A 298 10.46 0.54 18.65
N THR A 299 10.38 1.68 17.95
CA THR A 299 11.43 2.69 17.96
C THR A 299 11.49 3.38 19.31
N TYR A 300 12.52 3.03 20.08
CA TYR A 300 12.71 3.51 21.44
C TYR A 300 13.22 4.96 21.51
N PHE A 301 14.22 5.30 20.67
CA PHE A 301 14.77 6.64 20.62
C PHE A 301 13.91 7.54 19.72
N SER A 302 13.24 8.51 20.32
CA SER A 302 12.37 9.45 19.61
C SER A 302 13.08 10.24 18.51
N ALA A 303 14.39 10.45 18.64
CA ALA A 303 15.22 11.08 17.60
C ALA A 303 15.25 10.28 16.29
N GLN A 304 15.01 8.97 16.34
CA GLN A 304 14.96 8.11 15.16
C GLN A 304 13.58 8.14 14.46
N ALA A 305 12.55 8.54 15.16
CA ALA A 305 11.18 8.64 14.64
C ALA A 305 10.89 10.07 14.16
N THR A 306 11.67 10.59 13.23
CA THR A 306 11.52 11.92 12.65
C THR A 306 11.57 11.87 11.12
N SER A 307 11.07 12.91 10.46
CA SER A 307 11.15 13.06 9.00
C SER A 307 12.59 13.22 8.48
N LEU A 308 13.54 13.55 9.36
CA LEU A 308 14.92 13.83 8.99
C LEU A 308 15.85 12.62 9.23
N PHE A 309 15.51 11.76 10.21
CA PHE A 309 16.36 10.63 10.52
C PHE A 309 16.40 9.62 9.38
N ARG A 310 17.60 9.22 9.01
CA ARG A 310 17.85 8.21 8.00
C ARG A 310 18.69 7.07 8.56
N THR A 311 18.42 5.87 8.11
CA THR A 311 19.22 4.68 8.40
C THR A 311 19.07 3.68 7.27
N GLY A 312 19.86 2.62 7.30
CA GLY A 312 19.80 1.56 6.31
C GLY A 312 19.57 0.20 6.92
N LEU A 313 19.03 -0.68 6.13
CA LEU A 313 18.84 -2.08 6.48
C LEU A 313 19.27 -2.96 5.30
N ALA A 314 19.85 -4.12 5.60
CA ALA A 314 20.23 -5.10 4.57
C ALA A 314 19.03 -5.42 3.67
N SER A 315 19.24 -5.40 2.36
CA SER A 315 18.16 -5.52 1.36
C SER A 315 17.34 -6.80 1.48
N LEU A 316 17.92 -7.88 2.02
CA LEU A 316 17.27 -9.17 2.26
C LEU A 316 16.65 -9.29 3.66
N ALA A 317 16.76 -8.29 4.52
CA ALA A 317 16.18 -8.36 5.87
C ALA A 317 14.65 -8.38 5.84
N ARG A 318 14.04 -9.33 6.55
CA ARG A 318 12.59 -9.54 6.66
C ARG A 318 12.15 -9.38 8.11
N CYS A 319 12.08 -8.11 8.57
CA CYS A 319 11.82 -7.76 9.97
C CYS A 319 10.32 -7.57 10.24
N HIS A 320 9.95 -7.66 11.53
CA HIS A 320 8.55 -7.57 11.99
C HIS A 320 8.03 -6.14 12.08
N ASN A 321 8.89 -5.17 11.89
CA ASN A 321 8.64 -3.74 12.08
C ASN A 321 8.94 -2.90 10.82
N ILE A 322 9.04 -3.54 9.65
CA ILE A 322 9.30 -2.86 8.38
C ILE A 322 8.26 -3.23 7.33
N GLY A 323 7.67 -2.22 6.72
CA GLY A 323 6.73 -2.29 5.61
C GLY A 323 7.14 -1.35 4.49
N PHE A 324 6.19 -0.87 3.70
CA PHE A 324 6.45 0.05 2.59
C PHE A 324 5.17 0.74 2.12
N ARG A 325 5.36 1.78 1.31
CA ARG A 325 4.30 2.44 0.54
C ARG A 325 4.71 2.63 -0.92
N CYS A 326 3.76 3.01 -1.77
CA CYS A 326 3.94 3.11 -3.20
C CYS A 326 3.88 4.54 -3.71
N VAL A 327 4.51 4.77 -4.87
CA VAL A 327 4.48 5.99 -5.66
C VAL A 327 3.92 5.71 -7.04
N LEU A 328 3.13 6.64 -7.57
CA LEU A 328 2.73 6.71 -8.97
C LEU A 328 3.24 8.02 -9.58
N ASP A 329 3.93 7.92 -10.69
CA ASP A 329 4.46 9.08 -11.41
C ASP A 329 3.34 9.83 -12.16
N LEU A 330 3.40 11.17 -12.13
CA LEU A 330 2.37 11.99 -12.79
C LEU A 330 2.38 11.91 -14.31
N GLY A 331 3.53 11.53 -14.92
CA GLY A 331 3.65 11.33 -16.36
C GLY A 331 2.71 10.25 -16.92
N ASP A 332 2.34 9.28 -16.11
CA ASP A 332 1.46 8.19 -16.48
C ASP A 332 -0.01 8.60 -16.62
N ARG A 333 -0.39 9.79 -16.12
CA ARG A 333 -1.77 10.32 -16.20
C ARG A 333 -2.05 11.15 -17.47
N SER A 334 -1.04 11.61 -18.18
CA SER A 334 -1.17 12.60 -19.26
C SER A 334 -1.18 11.99 -20.69
N GLN A 335 -1.15 10.68 -20.81
CA GLN A 335 -1.26 9.94 -22.07
C GLN A 335 -2.61 9.22 -22.14
#